data_66d4bfaa754c23c9dd7d1311aef2feb6
#
_entry.id   66d4bfaa754c23c9dd7d1311aef2feb6
#
_cell.length_a   1.000
_cell.length_b   1.000
_cell.length_c   1.000
_cell.angle_alpha   90.00
_cell.angle_beta   90.00
_cell.angle_gamma   90.00
#
_symmetry.space_group_name_H-M   'P 1'
#
loop_
_entity.id
_entity.type
_entity.pdbx_description
1 polymer ?
#
loop_
_entity_poly.entity_id
_entity_poly.type
_entity_poly.pdbx_seq_one_letter_code
_entity_poly.pdbx_strand_id
1 'polypeptide(L)'
;MYGWLDEVRFMTEAQIKEEVLVAMGLDADTPLKFGGEGSWLVDKTNGLDEEGGLASIGIPPGGETWVEITLNGPGYLEFYHKTLGQFVWRSSLQFYLDGKGFDLNALLFTTDQQGWDRGVVEIPEGEHKARWLVQNNLENEENASIDWIEFSLVEEGEPEIYLEPESNETQAPGFAFFEVEARGYPFPTYQWFRDSELLEGQIARLLRLDNLWEEDSGEITVVVSNELGEVESQVADLIVTENLDEELADAIDMEDGRVVSIQFDDELQPWERFTSKSSDGEDSARAFSSIRDWYSDQVFAVRLEGPGFLTFKWRLESSRVLNEFEELRLSCTLDDKFAFEDENELAVLIDAKRSSVAKWIDNWVMIPEGNHTVYFTFLKDGELTGRAYVDQMAFKRAEAGKPSLVKISTQEANVELG
;
A
#
# COMPACT_ATOMS: atom_id res chain seq x y z
N MET A 1 21.91 13.09 34.75
CA MET A 1 20.47 12.73 34.65
C MET A 1 20.31 11.49 35.53
N TYR A 2 19.72 11.62 36.70
CA TYR A 2 19.57 10.52 37.65
C TYR A 2 18.21 9.88 37.42
N GLY A 3 18.17 8.71 36.75
CA GLY A 3 16.98 7.88 36.70
C GLY A 3 16.81 7.19 38.06
N TRP A 4 15.65 7.35 38.66
CA TRP A 4 15.27 6.64 39.87
C TRP A 4 14.90 5.21 39.46
N LEU A 5 15.60 4.21 39.96
CA LEU A 5 15.16 2.81 39.97
C LEU A 5 14.17 2.67 41.14
N ASP A 6 12.88 2.84 40.86
CA ASP A 6 11.84 2.47 41.78
C ASP A 6 11.63 0.94 41.70
N GLU A 7 11.89 0.28 42.81
CA GLU A 7 11.65 -1.14 43.12
C GLU A 7 12.08 -2.19 42.08
N VAL A 8 13.31 -2.65 42.18
CA VAL A 8 13.70 -3.94 41.54
C VAL A 8 13.02 -5.07 42.31
N ARG A 9 11.95 -5.65 41.79
CA ARG A 9 11.34 -6.86 42.31
C ARG A 9 11.97 -8.07 41.65
N PHE A 10 12.49 -9.00 42.46
CA PHE A 10 12.86 -10.32 41.97
C PHE A 10 11.57 -11.16 41.89
N MET A 11 11.12 -11.44 40.68
CA MET A 11 9.96 -12.30 40.42
C MET A 11 10.41 -13.74 40.14
N THR A 12 9.62 -14.70 40.58
CA THR A 12 9.78 -16.07 40.13
C THR A 12 9.29 -16.27 38.71
N GLU A 13 9.77 -17.26 37.98
CA GLU A 13 9.31 -17.60 36.64
C GLU A 13 7.77 -17.73 36.57
N ALA A 14 7.14 -18.30 37.60
CA ALA A 14 5.70 -18.42 37.71
C ALA A 14 5.00 -17.04 37.81
N GLN A 15 5.56 -16.10 38.55
CA GLN A 15 5.00 -14.78 38.70
C GLN A 15 5.15 -13.95 37.41
N ILE A 16 6.28 -14.09 36.72
CA ILE A 16 6.49 -13.48 35.39
C ILE A 16 5.45 -14.02 34.41
N LYS A 17 5.24 -15.32 34.40
CA LYS A 17 4.24 -15.97 33.54
C LYS A 17 2.83 -15.45 33.82
N GLU A 18 2.44 -15.32 35.09
CA GLU A 18 1.13 -14.80 35.50
C GLU A 18 0.94 -13.34 35.05
N GLU A 19 1.91 -12.45 35.25
CA GLU A 19 1.82 -11.06 34.77
C GLU A 19 1.68 -10.97 33.27
N VAL A 20 2.42 -11.78 32.52
CA VAL A 20 2.35 -11.81 31.04
C VAL A 20 0.99 -12.29 30.56
N LEU A 21 0.45 -13.36 31.14
CA LEU A 21 -0.87 -13.87 30.76
C LEU A 21 -1.97 -12.83 31.01
N VAL A 22 -1.90 -12.11 32.14
CA VAL A 22 -2.83 -11.01 32.43
C VAL A 22 -2.69 -9.87 31.41
N ALA A 23 -1.47 -9.41 31.15
CA ALA A 23 -1.21 -8.34 30.16
C ALA A 23 -1.62 -8.71 28.72
N MET A 24 -1.63 -10.00 28.39
CA MET A 24 -2.08 -10.51 27.10
C MET A 24 -3.58 -10.83 27.06
N GLY A 25 -4.32 -10.68 28.17
CA GLY A 25 -5.74 -11.06 28.26
C GLY A 25 -6.00 -12.57 28.25
N LEU A 26 -4.99 -13.40 28.56
CA LEU A 26 -5.06 -14.86 28.47
C LEU A 26 -5.41 -15.53 29.80
N ASP A 27 -6.05 -16.68 29.73
CA ASP A 27 -6.34 -17.51 30.90
C ASP A 27 -5.07 -17.99 31.61
N ALA A 28 -5.12 -18.11 32.93
CA ALA A 28 -3.98 -18.47 33.78
C ALA A 28 -3.38 -19.84 33.49
N ASP A 29 -4.10 -20.75 32.85
CA ASP A 29 -3.69 -22.09 32.46
C ASP A 29 -3.22 -22.18 30.99
N THR A 30 -3.26 -21.08 30.23
CA THR A 30 -2.76 -21.05 28.84
C THR A 30 -1.29 -21.44 28.78
N PRO A 31 -0.93 -22.49 27.99
CA PRO A 31 0.46 -22.87 27.82
C PRO A 31 1.25 -21.79 27.10
N LEU A 32 2.19 -21.14 27.78
CA LEU A 32 3.00 -20.03 27.32
C LEU A 32 4.48 -20.39 27.32
N LYS A 33 5.20 -20.06 26.24
CA LYS A 33 6.64 -20.24 26.09
C LYS A 33 7.29 -19.01 25.48
N PHE A 34 8.53 -18.79 25.84
CA PHE A 34 9.41 -17.77 25.29
C PHE A 34 10.69 -18.39 24.76
N GLY A 35 11.35 -17.71 23.82
CA GLY A 35 12.67 -18.11 23.35
C GLY A 35 13.31 -17.04 22.49
N GLY A 36 14.51 -17.34 21.99
CA GLY A 36 15.36 -16.42 21.27
C GLY A 36 16.41 -15.75 22.13
N GLU A 37 17.05 -14.72 21.62
CA GLU A 37 18.18 -14.02 22.25
C GLU A 37 17.74 -12.73 22.97
N GLY A 38 16.57 -12.19 22.59
CA GLY A 38 15.91 -11.08 23.26
C GLY A 38 14.99 -11.52 24.40
N SER A 39 14.22 -10.57 24.92
CA SER A 39 13.27 -10.79 26.00
C SER A 39 11.92 -10.15 25.72
N TRP A 40 10.89 -10.58 26.40
CA TRP A 40 9.57 -9.97 26.41
C TRP A 40 9.25 -9.45 27.81
N LEU A 41 8.71 -8.24 27.88
CA LEU A 41 8.33 -7.55 29.13
C LEU A 41 6.91 -7.02 29.04
N VAL A 42 6.23 -6.94 30.18
CA VAL A 42 4.98 -6.19 30.29
C VAL A 42 5.29 -4.69 30.31
N ASP A 43 4.82 -3.96 29.33
CA ASP A 43 4.94 -2.49 29.22
C ASP A 43 3.58 -1.84 29.53
N LYS A 44 3.42 -1.34 30.74
CA LYS A 44 2.19 -0.66 31.19
C LYS A 44 2.01 0.75 30.59
N THR A 45 3.01 1.24 29.88
CA THR A 45 2.95 2.58 29.26
C THR A 45 2.51 2.52 27.78
N ASN A 46 2.48 1.32 27.21
CA ASN A 46 2.19 1.10 25.79
C ASN A 46 1.34 -0.16 25.61
N GLY A 47 0.13 -0.12 26.15
CA GLY A 47 -0.91 -1.12 26.00
C GLY A 47 -2.21 -0.49 25.49
N LEU A 48 -3.15 -1.33 25.12
CA LEU A 48 -4.52 -0.94 24.76
C LEU A 48 -5.35 -0.61 26.01
N ASP A 49 -4.99 -1.19 27.14
CA ASP A 49 -5.65 -1.00 28.43
C ASP A 49 -4.66 -0.66 29.56
N GLU A 50 -5.16 -0.60 30.81
CA GLU A 50 -4.36 -0.27 32.00
C GLU A 50 -3.45 -1.42 32.46
N GLU A 51 -3.66 -2.63 31.98
CA GLU A 51 -2.83 -3.80 32.30
C GLU A 51 -1.52 -3.80 31.48
N GLY A 52 -1.51 -3.11 30.31
CA GLY A 52 -0.36 -2.93 29.41
C GLY A 52 -0.20 -4.09 28.45
N GLY A 53 0.60 -3.90 27.43
CA GLY A 53 0.95 -4.88 26.40
C GLY A 53 2.26 -5.60 26.67
N LEU A 54 2.54 -6.63 25.90
CA LEU A 54 3.80 -7.38 25.95
C LEU A 54 4.77 -6.84 24.88
N ALA A 55 5.85 -6.22 25.30
CA ALA A 55 6.85 -5.62 24.42
C ALA A 55 8.14 -6.47 24.33
N SER A 56 8.66 -6.63 23.11
CA SER A 56 9.98 -7.23 22.88
C SER A 56 11.09 -6.23 23.16
N ILE A 57 12.20 -6.70 23.76
CA ILE A 57 13.37 -5.85 24.10
C ILE A 57 14.69 -6.61 23.95
N GLY A 58 15.78 -5.84 23.78
CA GLY A 58 17.16 -6.33 23.88
C GLY A 58 17.50 -7.39 22.83
N ILE A 59 16.94 -7.31 21.64
CA ILE A 59 17.23 -8.24 20.54
C ILE A 59 18.55 -7.80 19.89
N PRO A 60 19.62 -8.62 19.92
CA PRO A 60 20.89 -8.24 19.30
C PRO A 60 20.75 -8.15 17.76
N PRO A 61 21.61 -7.38 17.07
CA PRO A 61 21.64 -7.34 15.61
C PRO A 61 21.76 -8.74 14.99
N GLY A 62 20.85 -9.10 14.10
CA GLY A 62 20.72 -10.42 13.48
C GLY A 62 20.11 -11.49 14.39
N GLY A 63 19.70 -11.14 15.61
CA GLY A 63 19.03 -12.02 16.56
C GLY A 63 17.51 -11.98 16.44
N GLU A 64 16.85 -12.82 17.24
CA GLU A 64 15.40 -12.92 17.30
C GLU A 64 14.90 -13.13 18.73
N THR A 65 13.61 -12.86 18.95
CA THR A 65 12.89 -13.27 20.15
C THR A 65 11.46 -13.66 19.76
N TRP A 66 10.88 -14.58 20.51
CA TRP A 66 9.51 -15.05 20.24
C TRP A 66 8.74 -15.37 21.50
N VAL A 67 7.42 -15.27 21.39
CA VAL A 67 6.44 -15.79 22.36
C VAL A 67 5.50 -16.75 21.63
N GLU A 68 5.15 -17.87 22.28
CA GLU A 68 4.32 -18.94 21.74
C GLU A 68 3.26 -19.35 22.75
N ILE A 69 2.01 -19.46 22.30
CA ILE A 69 0.90 -20.04 23.05
C ILE A 69 0.40 -21.30 22.35
N THR A 70 -0.20 -22.20 23.12
CA THR A 70 -0.85 -23.38 22.57
C THR A 70 -2.36 -23.25 22.74
N LEU A 71 -3.10 -23.45 21.66
CA LEU A 71 -4.55 -23.31 21.56
C LEU A 71 -5.15 -24.64 21.09
N ASN A 72 -6.44 -24.86 21.41
CA ASN A 72 -7.17 -26.05 20.98
C ASN A 72 -8.44 -25.63 20.24
N GLY A 73 -8.36 -25.63 18.90
CA GLY A 73 -9.45 -25.24 18.02
C GLY A 73 -10.54 -26.28 17.82
N PRO A 74 -11.58 -25.99 17.01
CA PRO A 74 -11.63 -24.87 16.09
C PRO A 74 -12.02 -23.55 16.77
N GLY A 75 -11.50 -22.41 16.24
CA GLY A 75 -11.82 -21.09 16.78
C GLY A 75 -11.14 -19.95 16.05
N TYR A 76 -11.31 -18.75 16.58
CA TYR A 76 -10.68 -17.52 16.10
C TYR A 76 -9.73 -17.00 17.16
N LEU A 77 -8.48 -16.75 16.74
CA LEU A 77 -7.47 -16.07 17.54
C LEU A 77 -7.41 -14.61 17.09
N GLU A 78 -7.75 -13.70 17.99
CA GLU A 78 -7.68 -12.27 17.80
C GLU A 78 -6.58 -11.67 18.64
N PHE A 79 -5.82 -10.72 18.10
CA PHE A 79 -4.76 -10.02 18.85
C PHE A 79 -4.49 -8.66 18.23
N TYR A 80 -3.95 -7.76 19.04
CA TYR A 80 -3.44 -6.49 18.57
C TYR A 80 -1.92 -6.50 18.57
N HIS A 81 -1.32 -5.81 17.60
CA HIS A 81 0.12 -5.70 17.50
C HIS A 81 0.55 -4.33 17.01
N LYS A 82 1.81 -4.00 17.30
CA LYS A 82 2.40 -2.72 16.92
C LYS A 82 3.89 -2.88 16.77
N THR A 83 4.46 -2.33 15.72
CA THR A 83 5.91 -2.24 15.53
C THR A 83 6.42 -0.90 15.99
N LEU A 84 7.49 -0.91 16.79
CA LEU A 84 8.12 0.28 17.38
C LEU A 84 9.46 0.52 16.68
N GLY A 85 9.49 1.07 15.47
CA GLY A 85 10.71 1.35 14.72
C GLY A 85 10.60 2.61 13.85
N GLN A 86 11.74 3.18 13.42
CA GLN A 86 11.76 4.35 12.54
C GLN A 86 11.30 4.08 11.11
N PHE A 87 11.18 2.81 10.72
CA PHE A 87 10.81 2.39 9.37
C PHE A 87 9.60 1.49 9.40
N VAL A 88 8.42 2.07 9.31
CA VAL A 88 7.10 1.39 9.30
C VAL A 88 6.96 0.37 8.15
N TRP A 89 7.81 0.44 7.12
CA TRP A 89 7.77 -0.40 5.91
C TRP A 89 8.35 -1.81 6.07
N ARG A 90 9.00 -2.11 7.19
CA ARG A 90 9.57 -3.44 7.47
C ARG A 90 9.13 -3.87 8.85
N SER A 91 7.94 -4.47 8.93
CA SER A 91 7.51 -5.11 10.17
C SER A 91 8.52 -6.18 10.57
N SER A 92 9.19 -5.94 11.70
CA SER A 92 10.05 -6.94 12.33
C SER A 92 9.25 -8.06 13.00
N LEU A 93 7.95 -7.83 13.22
CA LEU A 93 7.03 -8.79 13.81
C LEU A 93 6.44 -9.72 12.75
N GLN A 94 6.52 -11.00 13.01
CA GLN A 94 5.98 -12.09 12.18
C GLN A 94 5.08 -12.98 13.03
N PHE A 95 4.00 -13.48 12.45
CA PHE A 95 3.12 -14.46 13.08
C PHE A 95 3.21 -15.82 12.41
N TYR A 96 3.22 -16.86 13.20
CA TYR A 96 3.26 -18.25 12.74
C TYR A 96 2.20 -19.08 13.44
N LEU A 97 1.50 -19.93 12.68
CA LEU A 97 0.67 -21.01 13.19
C LEU A 97 1.31 -22.34 12.77
N ASP A 98 1.70 -23.18 13.72
CA ASP A 98 2.39 -24.47 13.51
C ASP A 98 3.63 -24.35 12.62
N GLY A 99 4.33 -23.22 12.70
CA GLY A 99 5.52 -22.92 11.91
C GLY A 99 5.25 -22.43 10.48
N LYS A 100 3.99 -22.30 10.06
CA LYS A 100 3.61 -21.63 8.82
C LYS A 100 3.46 -20.12 9.09
N GLY A 101 4.24 -19.32 8.40
CA GLY A 101 4.17 -17.85 8.50
C GLY A 101 2.90 -17.28 7.86
N PHE A 102 2.37 -16.25 8.48
CA PHE A 102 1.28 -15.43 7.97
C PHE A 102 1.79 -14.01 7.71
N ASP A 103 1.35 -13.41 6.62
CA ASP A 103 1.59 -11.99 6.37
C ASP A 103 0.66 -11.18 7.29
N LEU A 104 1.22 -10.54 8.30
CA LEU A 104 0.46 -9.70 9.21
C LEU A 104 -0.21 -8.52 8.48
N ASN A 105 0.42 -8.00 7.42
CA ASN A 105 -0.19 -6.92 6.63
C ASN A 105 -1.47 -7.39 5.90
N ALA A 106 -1.55 -8.67 5.55
CA ALA A 106 -2.76 -9.25 4.99
C ALA A 106 -3.85 -9.55 6.05
N LEU A 107 -3.49 -9.53 7.33
CA LEU A 107 -4.39 -9.70 8.47
C LEU A 107 -4.88 -8.37 9.06
N LEU A 108 -4.34 -7.24 8.57
CA LEU A 108 -4.63 -5.91 9.10
C LEU A 108 -6.05 -5.49 8.78
N PHE A 109 -6.76 -5.06 9.81
CA PHE A 109 -8.12 -4.57 9.70
C PHE A 109 -8.25 -3.09 10.01
N THR A 110 -7.45 -2.49 10.80
CA THR A 110 -7.47 -1.04 11.04
C THR A 110 -6.34 -0.68 11.96
N THR A 111 -5.53 0.26 11.57
CA THR A 111 -4.63 0.94 12.49
C THR A 111 -5.47 1.87 13.34
N ASP A 112 -5.52 1.65 14.64
CA ASP A 112 -6.16 2.61 15.53
C ASP A 112 -5.38 3.93 15.58
N GLN A 113 -5.96 4.97 16.19
CA GLN A 113 -5.29 6.28 16.32
C GLN A 113 -3.99 6.23 17.15
N GLN A 114 -3.70 5.10 17.80
CA GLN A 114 -2.50 4.86 18.60
C GLN A 114 -1.45 3.99 17.87
N GLY A 115 -1.76 3.56 16.64
CA GLY A 115 -0.89 2.75 15.79
C GLY A 115 -0.88 1.26 16.15
N TRP A 116 -1.95 0.73 16.75
CA TRP A 116 -2.18 -0.67 16.94
C TRP A 116 -2.94 -1.27 15.74
N ASP A 117 -2.45 -2.38 15.25
CA ASP A 117 -3.04 -3.15 14.18
C ASP A 117 -3.69 -4.41 14.77
N ARG A 118 -4.89 -4.77 14.29
CA ARG A 118 -5.65 -5.93 14.74
C ARG A 118 -5.45 -7.09 13.77
N GLY A 119 -5.09 -8.28 14.28
CA GLY A 119 -5.00 -9.52 13.52
C GLY A 119 -6.05 -10.52 13.96
N VAL A 120 -6.67 -11.22 13.00
CA VAL A 120 -7.60 -12.34 13.27
C VAL A 120 -7.18 -13.55 12.47
N VAL A 121 -6.98 -14.68 13.15
CA VAL A 121 -6.50 -15.94 12.56
C VAL A 121 -7.45 -17.09 12.90
N GLU A 122 -7.82 -17.86 11.89
CA GLU A 122 -8.59 -19.08 12.01
C GLU A 122 -7.70 -20.21 12.55
N ILE A 123 -8.10 -20.80 13.67
CA ILE A 123 -7.42 -21.92 14.29
C ILE A 123 -8.21 -23.19 13.97
N PRO A 124 -7.68 -24.14 13.18
CA PRO A 124 -8.37 -25.37 12.83
C PRO A 124 -8.72 -26.25 14.04
N GLU A 125 -9.40 -27.34 13.80
CA GLU A 125 -9.68 -28.36 14.85
C GLU A 125 -8.39 -29.01 15.34
N GLY A 126 -8.23 -29.12 16.66
CA GLY A 126 -7.09 -29.76 17.33
C GLY A 126 -6.15 -28.79 18.03
N GLU A 127 -4.99 -29.30 18.46
CA GLU A 127 -3.97 -28.53 19.16
C GLU A 127 -3.06 -27.81 18.17
N HIS A 128 -2.90 -26.50 18.34
CA HIS A 128 -2.12 -25.60 17.46
C HIS A 128 -1.22 -24.67 18.27
N LYS A 129 -0.10 -24.26 17.67
CA LYS A 129 0.88 -23.34 18.26
C LYS A 129 0.88 -22.03 17.51
N ALA A 130 0.42 -20.97 18.18
CA ALA A 130 0.48 -19.62 17.71
C ALA A 130 1.73 -18.93 18.25
N ARG A 131 2.58 -18.39 17.37
CA ARG A 131 3.87 -17.78 17.72
C ARG A 131 4.01 -16.42 17.09
N TRP A 132 4.36 -15.43 17.90
CA TRP A 132 4.84 -14.11 17.47
C TRP A 132 6.36 -14.08 17.59
N LEU A 133 7.01 -13.71 16.49
CA LEU A 133 8.47 -13.66 16.37
C LEU A 133 8.89 -12.26 15.93
N VAL A 134 9.87 -11.68 16.62
CA VAL A 134 10.50 -10.42 16.23
C VAL A 134 11.95 -10.69 15.85
N GLN A 135 12.35 -10.22 14.66
CA GLN A 135 13.72 -10.30 14.18
C GLN A 135 14.34 -8.90 14.10
N ASN A 136 15.52 -8.73 14.64
CA ASN A 136 16.30 -7.50 14.50
C ASN A 136 17.29 -7.65 13.34
N ASN A 137 16.91 -7.17 12.15
CA ASN A 137 17.73 -7.26 10.93
C ASN A 137 18.70 -6.08 10.74
N LEU A 138 18.63 -5.07 11.59
CA LEU A 138 19.37 -3.81 11.49
C LEU A 138 20.23 -3.54 12.74
N GLU A 139 21.16 -2.59 12.65
CA GLU A 139 21.94 -2.11 13.81
C GLU A 139 21.12 -1.29 14.82
N ASN A 140 19.87 -0.95 14.49
CA ASN A 140 18.94 -0.23 15.36
C ASN A 140 18.02 -1.23 16.07
N GLU A 141 17.66 -0.92 17.32
CA GLU A 141 16.73 -1.75 18.09
C GLU A 141 15.34 -1.72 17.41
N GLU A 142 14.95 -2.84 16.79
CA GLU A 142 13.60 -3.08 16.33
C GLU A 142 12.84 -3.81 17.43
N ASN A 143 11.75 -3.20 17.89
CA ASN A 143 10.89 -3.76 18.93
C ASN A 143 9.46 -3.85 18.40
N ALA A 144 8.70 -4.78 18.95
CA ALA A 144 7.27 -4.90 18.69
C ALA A 144 6.50 -5.10 19.99
N SER A 145 5.26 -4.72 19.98
CA SER A 145 4.31 -4.99 21.06
C SER A 145 3.15 -5.82 20.55
N ILE A 146 2.65 -6.69 21.41
CA ILE A 146 1.42 -7.46 21.23
C ILE A 146 0.54 -7.27 22.45
N ASP A 147 -0.78 -7.25 22.24
CA ASP A 147 -1.74 -6.98 23.30
C ASP A 147 -3.08 -7.63 22.98
N TRP A 148 -3.94 -7.73 23.99
CA TRP A 148 -5.32 -8.22 23.88
C TRP A 148 -5.44 -9.46 22.99
N ILE A 149 -4.89 -10.60 23.48
CA ILE A 149 -5.01 -11.87 22.78
C ILE A 149 -6.28 -12.57 23.29
N GLU A 150 -7.24 -12.73 22.40
CA GLU A 150 -8.48 -13.45 22.68
C GLU A 150 -8.61 -14.67 21.77
N PHE A 151 -8.88 -15.84 22.36
CA PHE A 151 -9.20 -17.03 21.61
C PHE A 151 -10.65 -17.43 21.88
N SER A 152 -11.47 -17.40 20.85
CA SER A 152 -12.88 -17.76 20.92
C SER A 152 -13.13 -19.06 20.15
N LEU A 153 -13.62 -20.07 20.84
CA LEU A 153 -14.08 -21.31 20.20
C LEU A 153 -15.28 -21.02 19.29
N VAL A 154 -15.35 -21.70 18.15
CA VAL A 154 -16.47 -21.63 17.22
C VAL A 154 -17.19 -22.96 17.18
N GLU A 155 -18.53 -22.94 17.22
CA GLU A 155 -19.37 -24.12 17.01
C GLU A 155 -19.69 -24.31 15.52
N GLU A 156 -20.01 -25.55 15.12
CA GLU A 156 -20.43 -25.86 13.76
C GLU A 156 -21.73 -25.12 13.44
N GLY A 157 -21.71 -24.33 12.32
CA GLY A 157 -22.83 -23.50 11.92
C GLY A 157 -22.63 -22.79 10.60
N GLU A 158 -23.73 -22.26 10.05
CA GLU A 158 -23.71 -21.36 8.90
C GLU A 158 -22.90 -20.11 9.22
N PRO A 159 -22.32 -19.39 8.22
CA PRO A 159 -21.61 -18.16 8.46
C PRO A 159 -22.54 -17.02 8.92
N GLU A 160 -22.07 -16.21 9.83
CA GLU A 160 -22.72 -15.00 10.32
C GLU A 160 -21.79 -13.79 10.16
N ILE A 161 -22.29 -12.70 9.54
CA ILE A 161 -21.53 -11.46 9.36
C ILE A 161 -21.65 -10.62 10.63
N TYR A 162 -20.51 -10.20 11.19
CA TYR A 162 -20.39 -9.35 12.37
C TYR A 162 -20.02 -7.91 12.01
N LEU A 163 -19.20 -7.74 10.94
CA LEU A 163 -18.85 -6.45 10.39
C LEU A 163 -19.30 -6.41 8.94
N GLU A 164 -20.22 -5.51 8.66
CA GLU A 164 -20.70 -5.25 7.31
C GLU A 164 -19.73 -4.30 6.58
N PRO A 165 -19.55 -4.43 5.25
CA PRO A 165 -18.75 -3.47 4.50
C PRO A 165 -19.38 -2.08 4.56
N GLU A 166 -18.54 -1.06 4.76
CA GLU A 166 -18.93 0.34 4.79
C GLU A 166 -18.75 1.00 3.42
N SER A 167 -19.64 1.95 3.09
CA SER A 167 -19.53 2.74 1.85
C SER A 167 -18.25 3.56 1.83
N ASN A 168 -17.67 3.71 0.63
CA ASN A 168 -16.42 4.43 0.42
C ASN A 168 -16.57 5.47 -0.68
N GLU A 169 -16.01 6.66 -0.44
CA GLU A 169 -15.93 7.74 -1.42
C GLU A 169 -14.47 8.08 -1.70
N THR A 170 -14.09 8.13 -2.98
CA THR A 170 -12.72 8.46 -3.39
C THR A 170 -12.73 9.36 -4.64
N GLN A 171 -11.58 9.97 -4.91
CA GLN A 171 -11.38 10.80 -6.09
C GLN A 171 -10.50 10.08 -7.11
N ALA A 172 -10.90 10.10 -8.38
CA ALA A 172 -10.17 9.46 -9.48
C ALA A 172 -8.80 10.14 -9.78
N PRO A 173 -7.77 9.34 -10.14
CA PRO A 173 -7.69 7.90 -10.01
C PRO A 173 -7.46 7.52 -8.55
N GLY A 174 -8.41 6.79 -7.96
CA GLY A 174 -8.45 6.51 -6.54
C GLY A 174 -8.26 5.03 -6.19
N PHE A 175 -8.38 4.76 -4.91
CA PHE A 175 -8.47 3.41 -4.37
C PHE A 175 -9.56 3.35 -3.30
N ALA A 176 -10.09 2.16 -3.06
CA ALA A 176 -11.07 1.91 -2.03
C ALA A 176 -10.81 0.58 -1.33
N PHE A 177 -11.18 0.50 -0.06
CA PHE A 177 -11.15 -0.72 0.73
C PHE A 177 -12.54 -1.02 1.26
N PHE A 178 -12.94 -2.31 1.17
CA PHE A 178 -14.16 -2.82 1.80
C PHE A 178 -13.78 -4.03 2.64
N GLU A 179 -14.23 -4.03 3.86
CA GLU A 179 -13.92 -5.07 4.83
C GLU A 179 -15.21 -5.76 5.28
N VAL A 180 -15.13 -7.08 5.45
CA VAL A 180 -16.19 -7.89 6.04
C VAL A 180 -15.59 -8.80 7.10
N GLU A 181 -16.25 -8.90 8.26
CA GLU A 181 -15.94 -9.94 9.24
C GLU A 181 -17.11 -10.90 9.37
N ALA A 182 -16.80 -12.19 9.27
CA ALA A 182 -17.78 -13.24 9.47
C ALA A 182 -17.18 -14.40 10.28
N ARG A 183 -18.01 -15.08 11.02
CA ARG A 183 -17.66 -16.28 11.80
C ARG A 183 -18.58 -17.42 11.41
N GLY A 184 -18.05 -18.63 11.48
CA GLY A 184 -18.76 -19.86 11.20
C GLY A 184 -17.78 -21.04 11.21
N TYR A 185 -18.26 -22.27 11.33
CA TYR A 185 -17.44 -23.44 11.18
C TYR A 185 -18.22 -24.54 10.43
N PRO A 186 -17.68 -25.14 9.35
CA PRO A 186 -16.36 -24.86 8.73
C PRO A 186 -16.12 -23.38 8.42
N PHE A 187 -14.84 -22.93 8.47
CA PHE A 187 -14.49 -21.53 8.24
C PHE A 187 -15.01 -21.04 6.91
N PRO A 188 -15.57 -19.82 6.87
CA PRO A 188 -16.21 -19.30 5.68
C PRO A 188 -15.20 -18.89 4.60
N THR A 189 -15.68 -18.90 3.36
CA THR A 189 -15.05 -18.33 2.18
C THR A 189 -15.82 -17.11 1.74
N TYR A 190 -15.17 -16.23 0.98
CA TYR A 190 -15.69 -14.93 0.57
C TYR A 190 -15.70 -14.82 -0.95
N GLN A 191 -16.67 -14.09 -1.50
CA GLN A 191 -16.70 -13.68 -2.90
C GLN A 191 -17.34 -12.32 -3.01
N TRP A 192 -16.59 -11.35 -3.54
CA TRP A 192 -17.07 -9.98 -3.73
C TRP A 192 -17.73 -9.77 -5.08
N PHE A 193 -18.69 -8.84 -5.12
CA PHE A 193 -19.46 -8.45 -6.28
C PHE A 193 -19.54 -6.92 -6.36
N ARG A 194 -19.62 -6.38 -7.59
CA ARG A 194 -19.97 -5.00 -7.88
C ARG A 194 -21.17 -4.99 -8.83
N ASP A 195 -22.26 -4.29 -8.46
CA ASP A 195 -23.52 -4.25 -9.22
C ASP A 195 -24.06 -5.65 -9.58
N SER A 196 -23.92 -6.59 -8.65
CA SER A 196 -24.22 -8.02 -8.82
C SER A 196 -23.33 -8.76 -9.83
N GLU A 197 -22.28 -8.14 -10.37
CA GLU A 197 -21.27 -8.78 -11.19
C GLU A 197 -20.10 -9.28 -10.31
N LEU A 198 -19.67 -10.51 -10.57
CA LEU A 198 -18.60 -11.16 -9.81
C LEU A 198 -17.27 -10.44 -10.03
N LEU A 199 -16.60 -10.07 -8.95
CA LEU A 199 -15.22 -9.58 -8.97
C LEU A 199 -14.28 -10.79 -8.93
N GLU A 200 -13.72 -11.18 -10.09
CA GLU A 200 -12.88 -12.37 -10.21
C GLU A 200 -11.64 -12.31 -9.29
N GLY A 201 -11.42 -13.39 -8.53
CA GLY A 201 -10.26 -13.50 -7.63
C GLY A 201 -10.37 -12.71 -6.34
N GLN A 202 -11.42 -11.92 -6.13
CA GLN A 202 -11.64 -11.17 -4.90
C GLN A 202 -12.35 -12.06 -3.87
N ILE A 203 -11.55 -12.85 -3.14
CA ILE A 203 -11.98 -13.91 -2.21
C ILE A 203 -11.45 -13.74 -0.79
N ALA A 204 -10.85 -12.60 -0.49
CA ALA A 204 -10.36 -12.26 0.86
C ALA A 204 -11.43 -11.48 1.64
N ARG A 205 -11.28 -11.42 2.96
CA ARG A 205 -12.12 -10.58 3.84
C ARG A 205 -12.01 -9.08 3.51
N LEU A 206 -10.83 -8.65 3.09
CA LEU A 206 -10.55 -7.30 2.64
C LEU A 206 -10.54 -7.26 1.12
N LEU A 207 -11.45 -6.48 0.53
CA LEU A 207 -11.43 -6.11 -0.88
C LEU A 207 -10.65 -4.82 -1.04
N ARG A 208 -9.62 -4.82 -1.87
CA ARG A 208 -8.91 -3.63 -2.32
C ARG A 208 -9.18 -3.41 -3.79
N LEU A 209 -9.64 -2.23 -4.14
CA LEU A 209 -9.82 -1.76 -5.51
C LEU A 209 -8.89 -0.58 -5.76
N ASP A 210 -8.09 -0.64 -6.81
CA ASP A 210 -7.12 0.39 -7.19
C ASP A 210 -7.47 0.99 -8.54
N ASN A 211 -6.90 2.17 -8.84
CA ASN A 211 -7.02 2.85 -10.12
C ASN A 211 -8.49 3.14 -10.53
N LEU A 212 -9.29 3.55 -9.56
CA LEU A 212 -10.72 3.77 -9.70
C LEU A 212 -11.03 5.09 -10.41
N TRP A 213 -12.03 5.03 -11.31
CA TRP A 213 -12.59 6.16 -12.02
C TRP A 213 -14.11 6.20 -11.87
N GLU A 214 -14.78 7.27 -12.33
CA GLU A 214 -16.23 7.46 -12.14
C GLU A 214 -17.07 6.24 -12.58
N GLU A 215 -16.68 5.58 -13.68
CA GLU A 215 -17.34 4.37 -14.18
C GLU A 215 -17.20 3.14 -13.28
N ASP A 216 -16.30 3.18 -12.29
CA ASP A 216 -16.12 2.12 -11.30
C ASP A 216 -17.04 2.28 -10.08
N SER A 217 -17.77 3.41 -9.99
CA SER A 217 -18.80 3.59 -8.97
C SER A 217 -19.87 2.52 -9.08
N GLY A 218 -20.38 2.05 -7.95
CA GLY A 218 -21.39 1.00 -7.93
C GLY A 218 -21.66 0.43 -6.56
N GLU A 219 -22.56 -0.53 -6.49
CA GLU A 219 -22.93 -1.24 -5.27
C GLU A 219 -21.99 -2.43 -5.03
N ILE A 220 -21.33 -2.45 -3.86
CA ILE A 220 -20.43 -3.52 -3.45
C ILE A 220 -21.14 -4.43 -2.46
N THR A 221 -21.11 -5.74 -2.71
CA THR A 221 -21.58 -6.77 -1.80
C THR A 221 -20.59 -7.92 -1.71
N VAL A 222 -20.68 -8.71 -0.65
CA VAL A 222 -19.91 -9.94 -0.48
C VAL A 222 -20.83 -11.09 -0.07
N VAL A 223 -20.66 -12.24 -0.72
CA VAL A 223 -21.27 -13.50 -0.30
C VAL A 223 -20.25 -14.25 0.54
N VAL A 224 -20.64 -14.56 1.76
CA VAL A 224 -19.87 -15.34 2.73
C VAL A 224 -20.50 -16.74 2.83
N SER A 225 -19.74 -17.78 2.58
CA SER A 225 -20.29 -19.15 2.51
C SER A 225 -19.39 -20.20 3.14
N ASN A 226 -20.01 -21.24 3.68
CA ASN A 226 -19.36 -22.50 4.07
C ASN A 226 -20.21 -23.70 3.59
N GLU A 227 -19.83 -24.91 3.98
CA GLU A 227 -20.57 -26.14 3.59
C GLU A 227 -22.00 -26.22 4.14
N LEU A 228 -22.35 -25.40 5.14
CA LEU A 228 -23.65 -25.44 5.82
C LEU A 228 -24.62 -24.37 5.29
N GLY A 229 -24.12 -23.26 4.76
CA GLY A 229 -24.96 -22.19 4.23
C GLY A 229 -24.18 -21.00 3.69
N GLU A 230 -24.93 -19.97 3.32
CA GLU A 230 -24.37 -18.70 2.81
C GLU A 230 -25.17 -17.51 3.35
N VAL A 231 -24.50 -16.37 3.46
CA VAL A 231 -25.09 -15.08 3.80
C VAL A 231 -24.50 -13.99 2.91
N GLU A 232 -25.33 -13.07 2.42
CA GLU A 232 -24.91 -11.89 1.67
C GLU A 232 -24.88 -10.68 2.59
N SER A 233 -23.86 -9.83 2.43
CA SER A 233 -23.73 -8.59 3.20
C SER A 233 -24.79 -7.57 2.84
N GLN A 234 -24.90 -6.52 3.65
CA GLN A 234 -25.54 -5.29 3.24
C GLN A 234 -24.78 -4.66 2.06
N VAL A 235 -25.49 -3.83 1.29
CA VAL A 235 -24.89 -3.08 0.18
C VAL A 235 -24.03 -1.95 0.76
N ALA A 236 -22.80 -1.84 0.26
CA ALA A 236 -21.92 -0.70 0.46
C ALA A 236 -21.73 0.06 -0.85
N ASP A 237 -21.88 1.37 -0.84
CA ASP A 237 -21.72 2.19 -2.04
C ASP A 237 -20.24 2.53 -2.26
N LEU A 238 -19.74 2.29 -3.46
CA LEU A 238 -18.50 2.86 -3.96
C LEU A 238 -18.84 4.11 -4.78
N ILE A 239 -18.38 5.26 -4.33
CA ILE A 239 -18.57 6.54 -5.02
C ILE A 239 -17.21 7.05 -5.47
N VAL A 240 -17.01 7.15 -6.78
CA VAL A 240 -15.79 7.72 -7.35
C VAL A 240 -16.14 9.02 -8.06
N THR A 241 -15.51 10.10 -7.63
CA THR A 241 -15.68 11.43 -8.23
C THR A 241 -14.48 11.79 -9.09
N GLU A 242 -14.69 12.58 -10.14
CA GLU A 242 -13.62 13.08 -11.00
C GLU A 242 -13.50 14.60 -10.89
N ASN A 243 -12.26 15.03 -10.79
CA ASN A 243 -11.92 16.45 -10.89
C ASN A 243 -11.02 16.65 -12.11
N LEU A 244 -11.65 16.72 -13.30
CA LEU A 244 -10.94 16.87 -14.57
C LEU A 244 -10.24 18.22 -14.64
N ASP A 245 -8.99 18.22 -15.06
CA ASP A 245 -8.15 19.38 -15.25
C ASP A 245 -8.16 19.78 -16.74
N GLU A 246 -9.16 20.57 -17.13
CA GLU A 246 -9.34 21.02 -18.51
C GLU A 246 -8.17 21.93 -18.97
N GLU A 247 -7.58 22.74 -18.07
CA GLU A 247 -6.44 23.59 -18.40
C GLU A 247 -5.20 22.77 -18.69
N LEU A 248 -4.99 21.69 -17.94
CA LEU A 248 -3.87 20.79 -18.16
C LEU A 248 -4.09 19.95 -19.42
N ALA A 249 -5.32 19.48 -19.67
CA ALA A 249 -5.68 18.75 -20.89
C ALA A 249 -5.41 19.58 -22.14
N ASP A 250 -5.80 20.84 -22.14
CA ASP A 250 -5.53 21.81 -23.22
C ASP A 250 -4.02 22.02 -23.42
N ALA A 251 -3.27 22.20 -22.33
CA ALA A 251 -1.82 22.41 -22.34
C ALA A 251 -1.00 21.23 -22.88
N ILE A 252 -1.56 20.04 -22.96
CA ILE A 252 -0.91 18.84 -23.53
C ILE A 252 -1.53 18.40 -24.85
N ASP A 253 -2.43 19.17 -25.44
CA ASP A 253 -3.18 18.88 -26.68
C ASP A 253 -4.08 17.63 -26.59
N MET A 254 -4.61 17.31 -25.41
CA MET A 254 -5.41 16.10 -25.19
C MET A 254 -6.91 16.41 -25.20
N GLU A 255 -7.49 16.69 -26.39
CA GLU A 255 -8.88 17.10 -26.54
C GLU A 255 -9.92 16.06 -26.06
N ASP A 256 -9.63 14.76 -26.19
CA ASP A 256 -10.54 13.67 -25.87
C ASP A 256 -10.12 12.87 -24.62
N GLY A 257 -9.11 13.34 -23.89
CA GLY A 257 -8.58 12.64 -22.70
C GLY A 257 -9.18 13.14 -21.40
N ARG A 258 -9.48 12.21 -20.49
CA ARG A 258 -9.78 12.55 -19.09
C ARG A 258 -8.47 12.76 -18.36
N VAL A 259 -8.13 14.00 -18.08
CA VAL A 259 -6.88 14.39 -17.44
C VAL A 259 -7.17 14.88 -16.03
N VAL A 260 -6.43 14.36 -15.05
CA VAL A 260 -6.52 14.79 -13.65
C VAL A 260 -5.14 15.11 -13.10
N SER A 261 -5.04 16.20 -12.38
CA SER A 261 -3.89 16.54 -11.55
C SER A 261 -4.03 15.85 -10.21
N ILE A 262 -3.03 15.08 -9.80
CA ILE A 262 -3.05 14.34 -8.52
C ILE A 262 -2.18 15.09 -7.53
N GLN A 263 -2.77 15.51 -6.42
CA GLN A 263 -2.09 16.23 -5.36
C GLN A 263 -2.02 15.36 -4.11
N PHE A 264 -0.80 15.01 -3.67
CA PHE A 264 -0.57 14.20 -2.47
C PHE A 264 -0.31 15.03 -1.22
N ASP A 265 0.13 16.27 -1.41
CA ASP A 265 0.47 17.19 -0.32
C ASP A 265 0.03 18.60 -0.73
N ASP A 266 -0.72 19.27 0.15
CA ASP A 266 -1.20 20.63 -0.08
C ASP A 266 -0.06 21.67 -0.23
N GLU A 267 1.15 21.33 0.19
CA GLU A 267 2.34 22.19 0.03
C GLU A 267 3.00 22.05 -1.34
N LEU A 268 2.76 20.95 -2.08
CA LEU A 268 3.31 20.73 -3.41
C LEU A 268 2.45 21.40 -4.47
N GLN A 269 3.10 22.06 -5.44
CA GLN A 269 2.39 22.65 -6.57
C GLN A 269 1.98 21.53 -7.55
N PRO A 270 0.73 21.50 -8.02
CA PRO A 270 0.31 20.56 -9.06
C PRO A 270 1.02 20.86 -10.40
N TRP A 271 0.86 19.98 -11.36
CA TRP A 271 1.16 20.31 -12.75
C TRP A 271 0.30 21.48 -13.21
N GLU A 272 0.88 22.38 -13.98
CA GLU A 272 0.20 23.59 -14.44
C GLU A 272 0.40 23.84 -15.93
N ARG A 273 -0.54 24.57 -16.56
CA ARG A 273 -0.38 25.11 -17.92
C ARG A 273 0.74 26.14 -17.96
N PHE A 274 1.65 26.03 -18.91
CA PHE A 274 2.80 26.92 -19.04
C PHE A 274 3.03 27.38 -20.48
N THR A 275 2.82 28.66 -20.75
CA THR A 275 2.82 29.25 -22.09
C THR A 275 4.19 29.74 -22.58
N SER A 276 5.21 29.77 -21.72
CA SER A 276 6.54 30.33 -22.07
C SER A 276 7.51 29.30 -22.63
N LYS A 277 7.15 28.01 -22.63
CA LYS A 277 7.99 26.94 -23.15
C LYS A 277 7.14 25.79 -23.63
N SER A 278 7.10 25.58 -24.92
CA SER A 278 6.35 24.52 -25.57
C SER A 278 7.18 23.88 -26.68
N SER A 279 6.73 22.79 -27.24
CA SER A 279 7.37 22.13 -28.38
C SER A 279 6.85 22.61 -29.73
N ASP A 280 5.65 23.16 -29.77
CA ASP A 280 4.96 23.65 -30.95
C ASP A 280 4.90 25.23 -31.05
N GLY A 281 5.11 25.91 -29.93
CA GLY A 281 5.08 27.35 -29.81
C GLY A 281 3.82 27.92 -29.14
N GLU A 282 2.93 27.07 -28.65
CA GLU A 282 1.70 27.42 -27.91
C GLU A 282 1.90 27.34 -26.41
N ASP A 283 1.73 26.15 -25.80
CA ASP A 283 1.90 25.91 -24.37
C ASP A 283 2.34 24.48 -24.07
N SER A 284 2.43 24.11 -22.81
CA SER A 284 2.73 22.76 -22.32
C SER A 284 2.33 22.59 -20.87
N ALA A 285 2.16 21.37 -20.41
CA ALA A 285 2.10 21.06 -18.98
C ALA A 285 3.49 21.19 -18.35
N ARG A 286 3.57 21.80 -17.18
CA ARG A 286 4.81 21.97 -16.42
C ARG A 286 4.65 21.49 -14.98
N ALA A 287 5.60 20.68 -14.52
CA ALA A 287 5.88 20.48 -13.09
C ALA A 287 7.13 21.30 -12.70
N PHE A 288 7.12 21.84 -11.49
CA PHE A 288 8.20 22.65 -10.96
C PHE A 288 8.45 22.37 -9.48
N SER A 289 9.70 22.14 -9.12
CA SER A 289 10.13 22.04 -7.73
C SER A 289 11.33 22.95 -7.47
N SER A 290 11.25 23.74 -6.41
CA SER A 290 12.29 24.68 -6.02
C SER A 290 13.40 24.02 -5.22
N ILE A 291 14.52 24.74 -5.02
CA ILE A 291 15.62 24.27 -4.16
C ILE A 291 15.19 24.11 -2.69
N ARG A 292 14.07 24.72 -2.30
CA ARG A 292 13.56 24.65 -0.91
C ARG A 292 12.78 23.37 -0.64
N ASP A 293 12.24 22.77 -1.69
CA ASP A 293 11.49 21.53 -1.60
C ASP A 293 12.53 20.40 -1.66
N TRP A 294 12.89 19.79 -0.54
CA TRP A 294 13.87 18.70 -0.52
C TRP A 294 13.40 17.51 -1.35
N TYR A 295 12.13 17.15 -1.21
CA TYR A 295 11.46 16.09 -1.97
C TYR A 295 10.22 16.66 -2.68
N SER A 296 9.94 16.21 -3.87
CA SER A 296 8.73 16.58 -4.62
C SER A 296 8.31 15.42 -5.52
N ASP A 297 7.06 15.03 -5.42
CA ASP A 297 6.40 14.05 -6.27
C ASP A 297 5.12 14.68 -6.83
N GLN A 298 5.16 15.08 -8.11
CA GLN A 298 4.04 15.73 -8.79
C GLN A 298 3.55 14.83 -9.90
N VAL A 299 2.26 14.49 -9.87
CA VAL A 299 1.67 13.52 -10.77
C VAL A 299 0.46 14.12 -11.50
N PHE A 300 0.32 13.81 -12.77
CA PHE A 300 -0.96 13.85 -13.43
C PHE A 300 -1.26 12.52 -14.12
N ALA A 301 -2.53 12.23 -14.33
CA ALA A 301 -2.98 11.00 -14.95
C ALA A 301 -3.90 11.27 -16.14
N VAL A 302 -3.84 10.39 -17.13
CA VAL A 302 -4.70 10.42 -18.32
C VAL A 302 -5.42 9.09 -18.45
N ARG A 303 -6.76 9.11 -18.48
CA ARG A 303 -7.60 7.93 -18.71
C ARG A 303 -7.78 7.70 -20.20
N LEU A 304 -7.49 6.50 -20.69
CA LEU A 304 -7.57 6.11 -22.09
C LEU A 304 -8.25 4.75 -22.24
N GLU A 305 -9.04 4.60 -23.29
CA GLU A 305 -9.64 3.32 -23.68
C GLU A 305 -8.87 2.73 -24.87
N GLY A 306 -8.06 1.68 -24.61
CA GLY A 306 -7.28 0.96 -25.63
C GLY A 306 -8.15 -0.01 -26.47
N PRO A 307 -7.51 -0.75 -27.41
CA PRO A 307 -6.07 -0.73 -27.69
C PRO A 307 -5.63 0.47 -28.54
N GLY A 308 -4.41 0.95 -28.30
CA GLY A 308 -3.87 2.08 -29.07
C GLY A 308 -2.44 2.47 -28.72
N PHE A 309 -2.03 3.62 -29.21
CA PHE A 309 -0.73 4.22 -28.93
C PHE A 309 -0.91 5.66 -28.45
N LEU A 310 -0.37 5.97 -27.29
CA LEU A 310 -0.23 7.32 -26.79
C LEU A 310 1.15 7.82 -27.19
N THR A 311 1.19 8.96 -27.93
CA THR A 311 2.43 9.66 -28.28
C THR A 311 2.48 11.00 -27.53
N PHE A 312 3.66 11.44 -27.15
CA PHE A 312 3.85 12.71 -26.47
C PHE A 312 5.28 13.21 -26.62
N LYS A 313 5.48 14.48 -26.33
CA LYS A 313 6.80 15.05 -26.15
C LYS A 313 7.02 15.41 -24.71
N TRP A 314 8.21 15.17 -24.22
CA TRP A 314 8.58 15.58 -22.88
C TRP A 314 9.98 16.19 -22.80
N ARG A 315 10.23 16.89 -21.69
CA ARG A 315 11.47 17.57 -21.42
C ARG A 315 11.74 17.65 -19.94
N LEU A 316 12.98 17.42 -19.53
CA LEU A 316 13.43 17.53 -18.15
C LEU A 316 14.58 18.54 -18.05
N GLU A 317 14.52 19.42 -17.06
CA GLU A 317 15.54 20.45 -16.81
C GLU A 317 15.98 20.44 -15.35
N SER A 318 17.29 20.47 -15.13
CA SER A 318 17.91 20.67 -13.82
C SER A 318 18.66 21.98 -13.80
N SER A 319 18.67 22.67 -12.64
CA SER A 319 19.45 23.89 -12.44
C SER A 319 20.97 23.66 -12.44
N ARG A 320 21.41 22.43 -12.19
CA ARG A 320 22.81 22.01 -12.18
C ARG A 320 22.95 20.52 -12.47
N VAL A 321 24.17 20.03 -12.61
CA VAL A 321 24.46 18.61 -12.67
C VAL A 321 24.24 17.98 -11.29
N LEU A 322 23.56 16.83 -11.25
CA LEU A 322 23.23 16.10 -10.03
C LEU A 322 24.48 15.39 -9.47
N ASN A 323 24.54 15.30 -8.15
CA ASN A 323 25.49 14.41 -7.47
C ASN A 323 24.89 13.00 -7.29
N GLU A 324 25.64 12.07 -6.69
CA GLU A 324 25.24 10.67 -6.53
C GLU A 324 24.06 10.43 -5.59
N PHE A 325 23.74 11.42 -4.72
CA PHE A 325 22.64 11.36 -3.74
C PHE A 325 21.39 12.10 -4.18
N GLU A 326 21.41 12.72 -5.35
CA GLU A 326 20.29 13.50 -5.87
C GLU A 326 19.60 12.80 -7.03
N GLU A 327 18.29 12.94 -7.08
CA GLU A 327 17.46 12.39 -8.15
C GLU A 327 16.59 13.48 -8.79
N LEU A 328 16.47 13.43 -10.11
CA LEU A 328 15.51 14.19 -10.88
C LEU A 328 15.03 13.31 -12.03
N ARG A 329 13.77 12.94 -12.00
CA ARG A 329 13.17 11.96 -12.90
C ARG A 329 11.83 12.45 -13.44
N LEU A 330 11.57 12.17 -14.70
CA LEU A 330 10.25 12.21 -15.30
C LEU A 330 9.94 10.83 -15.87
N SER A 331 8.85 10.24 -15.45
CA SER A 331 8.42 8.90 -15.84
C SER A 331 6.99 8.91 -16.36
N CYS A 332 6.70 7.89 -17.18
CA CYS A 332 5.38 7.58 -17.69
C CYS A 332 5.12 6.10 -17.42
N THR A 333 4.11 5.78 -16.61
CA THR A 333 3.74 4.42 -16.21
C THR A 333 2.31 4.11 -16.56
N LEU A 334 1.95 2.83 -16.68
CA LEU A 334 0.62 2.37 -17.02
C LEU A 334 0.00 1.65 -15.82
N ASP A 335 -1.22 2.07 -15.43
CA ASP A 335 -2.07 1.49 -14.37
C ASP A 335 -1.48 1.48 -12.95
N ASP A 336 -0.18 1.71 -12.80
CA ASP A 336 0.47 1.85 -11.50
C ASP A 336 1.42 3.05 -11.49
N LYS A 337 1.16 4.00 -10.63
CA LYS A 337 2.01 5.19 -10.48
C LYS A 337 3.35 4.90 -9.81
N PHE A 338 3.47 3.79 -9.08
CA PHE A 338 4.66 3.37 -8.34
C PHE A 338 5.47 2.29 -9.05
N ALA A 339 5.07 1.92 -10.27
CA ALA A 339 5.66 0.88 -11.10
C ALA A 339 7.18 1.02 -11.41
N PHE A 340 7.94 1.84 -10.65
CA PHE A 340 9.37 2.11 -10.87
C PHE A 340 10.30 1.02 -10.32
N GLU A 341 9.77 0.10 -9.50
CA GLU A 341 10.59 -0.88 -8.76
C GLU A 341 10.59 -2.27 -9.39
N ASP A 342 9.69 -2.57 -10.33
CA ASP A 342 9.57 -3.88 -10.97
C ASP A 342 10.09 -3.90 -12.41
N GLU A 343 10.97 -4.87 -12.73
CA GLU A 343 11.61 -5.05 -14.05
C GLU A 343 10.64 -5.41 -15.20
N ASN A 344 9.32 -5.49 -14.94
CA ASN A 344 8.30 -5.90 -15.92
C ASN A 344 7.53 -4.74 -16.55
N GLU A 345 7.99 -3.50 -16.39
CA GLU A 345 7.19 -2.33 -16.69
C GLU A 345 7.35 -1.73 -18.06
N LEU A 346 6.19 -1.38 -18.63
CA LEU A 346 6.02 -0.42 -19.71
C LEU A 346 6.27 1.02 -19.19
N ALA A 347 7.41 1.26 -18.54
CA ALA A 347 7.79 2.58 -18.09
C ALA A 347 8.79 3.21 -19.05
N VAL A 348 8.51 4.42 -19.44
CA VAL A 348 9.50 5.26 -20.14
C VAL A 348 10.06 6.24 -19.12
N LEU A 349 11.38 6.32 -19.04
CA LEU A 349 12.08 7.09 -18.02
C LEU A 349 13.06 8.10 -18.65
N ILE A 350 13.04 9.35 -18.16
CA ILE A 350 14.17 10.28 -18.32
C ILE A 350 14.78 10.56 -16.96
N ASP A 351 16.05 10.21 -16.80
CA ASP A 351 16.86 10.50 -15.62
C ASP A 351 17.91 11.57 -15.96
N ALA A 352 17.96 12.63 -15.16
CA ALA A 352 18.94 13.70 -15.34
C ALA A 352 20.34 13.40 -14.78
N LYS A 353 20.58 12.22 -14.20
CA LYS A 353 21.91 11.83 -13.67
C LYS A 353 23.02 11.88 -14.72
N ARG A 354 22.68 11.80 -16.02
CA ARG A 354 23.67 11.70 -17.12
C ARG A 354 23.79 12.93 -18.00
N SER A 355 22.81 13.84 -18.01
CA SER A 355 22.92 15.13 -18.74
C SER A 355 21.80 16.07 -18.33
N SER A 356 22.04 17.39 -18.37
CA SER A 356 20.96 18.38 -18.35
C SER A 356 20.18 18.25 -19.66
N VAL A 357 19.10 17.44 -19.68
CA VAL A 357 18.32 17.18 -20.91
C VAL A 357 17.39 18.38 -21.13
N ALA A 358 17.94 19.42 -21.75
CA ALA A 358 17.18 20.63 -22.12
C ALA A 358 16.54 20.53 -23.52
N LYS A 359 16.28 19.33 -24.04
CA LYS A 359 15.67 19.11 -25.35
C LYS A 359 14.32 18.42 -25.22
N TRP A 360 13.40 18.72 -26.10
CA TRP A 360 12.18 17.97 -26.31
C TRP A 360 12.51 16.60 -26.91
N ILE A 361 11.93 15.54 -26.36
CA ILE A 361 12.10 14.16 -26.78
C ILE A 361 10.73 13.59 -27.12
N ASP A 362 10.61 13.04 -28.33
CA ASP A 362 9.41 12.30 -28.74
C ASP A 362 9.38 10.94 -28.04
N ASN A 363 8.19 10.56 -27.53
CA ASN A 363 7.99 9.28 -26.88
C ASN A 363 6.62 8.69 -27.18
N TRP A 364 6.42 7.42 -26.79
CA TRP A 364 5.17 6.74 -26.97
C TRP A 364 5.02 5.57 -26.00
N VAL A 365 3.77 5.23 -25.69
CA VAL A 365 3.38 4.08 -24.87
C VAL A 365 2.26 3.34 -25.59
N MET A 366 2.33 2.00 -25.57
CA MET A 366 1.26 1.15 -26.07
C MET A 366 0.21 0.98 -24.97
N ILE A 367 -1.04 1.26 -25.29
CA ILE A 367 -2.18 1.06 -24.39
C ILE A 367 -2.84 -0.26 -24.82
N PRO A 368 -2.95 -1.25 -23.93
CA PRO A 368 -3.64 -2.52 -24.20
C PRO A 368 -5.13 -2.34 -24.46
N GLU A 369 -5.86 -3.43 -24.66
CA GLU A 369 -7.34 -3.42 -24.76
C GLU A 369 -7.95 -3.17 -23.37
N GLY A 370 -8.94 -2.29 -23.29
CA GLY A 370 -9.64 -1.92 -22.06
C GLY A 370 -9.35 -0.48 -21.63
N ASN A 371 -9.84 -0.15 -20.45
CA ASN A 371 -9.64 1.14 -19.82
C ASN A 371 -8.34 1.14 -19.03
N HIS A 372 -7.46 2.11 -19.31
CA HIS A 372 -6.15 2.22 -18.71
C HIS A 372 -5.86 3.65 -18.23
N THR A 373 -5.04 3.77 -17.18
CA THR A 373 -4.56 5.04 -16.68
C THR A 373 -3.07 5.17 -16.95
N VAL A 374 -2.68 6.27 -17.61
CA VAL A 374 -1.28 6.62 -17.84
C VAL A 374 -0.89 7.71 -16.86
N TYR A 375 0.10 7.43 -16.01
CA TYR A 375 0.62 8.37 -15.03
C TYR A 375 1.89 9.03 -15.55
N PHE A 376 1.97 10.35 -15.41
CA PHE A 376 3.18 11.13 -15.63
C PHE A 376 3.65 11.66 -14.29
N THR A 377 4.80 11.16 -13.83
CA THR A 377 5.34 11.49 -12.52
C THR A 377 6.64 12.27 -12.66
N PHE A 378 6.69 13.46 -12.08
CA PHE A 378 7.90 14.23 -11.90
C PHE A 378 8.38 14.09 -10.47
N LEU A 379 9.52 13.43 -10.29
CA LEU A 379 10.16 13.19 -9.00
C LEU A 379 11.44 13.99 -8.89
N LYS A 380 11.60 14.66 -7.76
CA LYS A 380 12.82 15.35 -7.36
C LYS A 380 13.19 14.99 -5.94
N ASP A 381 14.43 14.57 -5.75
CA ASP A 381 15.05 14.38 -4.43
C ASP A 381 16.40 15.12 -4.39
N GLY A 382 16.59 15.96 -3.37
CA GLY A 382 17.80 16.75 -3.16
C GLY A 382 17.66 18.27 -3.35
N GLU A 383 18.76 18.98 -3.08
CA GLU A 383 18.87 20.45 -3.08
C GLU A 383 19.09 21.03 -4.49
N LEU A 384 18.14 20.87 -5.39
CA LEU A 384 18.19 21.43 -6.75
C LEU A 384 16.85 22.03 -7.16
N THR A 385 16.84 22.84 -8.21
CA THR A 385 15.62 23.23 -8.87
C THR A 385 15.41 22.35 -10.09
N GLY A 386 14.27 21.67 -10.15
CA GLY A 386 13.87 20.81 -11.25
C GLY A 386 12.64 21.34 -11.98
N ARG A 387 12.54 21.00 -13.27
CA ARG A 387 11.36 21.26 -14.10
C ARG A 387 11.16 20.12 -15.06
N ALA A 388 9.92 19.66 -15.16
CA ALA A 388 9.47 18.74 -16.18
C ALA A 388 8.40 19.40 -17.06
N TYR A 389 8.35 18.99 -18.32
CA TYR A 389 7.35 19.47 -19.27
C TYR A 389 6.84 18.29 -20.09
N VAL A 390 5.53 18.29 -20.36
CA VAL A 390 4.87 17.36 -21.28
C VAL A 390 4.02 18.18 -22.27
N ASP A 391 3.99 17.77 -23.54
CA ASP A 391 3.38 18.52 -24.63
C ASP A 391 3.04 17.59 -25.80
N GLN A 392 2.17 18.05 -26.70
CA GLN A 392 1.77 17.36 -27.93
C GLN A 392 1.37 15.90 -27.72
N MET A 393 0.49 15.68 -26.76
CA MET A 393 -0.04 14.35 -26.47
C MET A 393 -1.12 14.00 -27.49
N ALA A 394 -1.05 12.80 -28.05
CA ALA A 394 -2.05 12.29 -28.95
C ALA A 394 -2.26 10.79 -28.78
N PHE A 395 -3.50 10.39 -28.58
CA PHE A 395 -3.88 8.98 -28.52
C PHE A 395 -4.46 8.53 -29.86
N LYS A 396 -3.93 7.45 -30.39
CA LYS A 396 -4.42 6.82 -31.63
C LYS A 396 -4.86 5.41 -31.36
N ARG A 397 -6.16 5.14 -31.45
CA ARG A 397 -6.71 3.79 -31.36
C ARG A 397 -6.16 2.89 -32.46
N ALA A 398 -5.86 1.64 -32.10
CA ALA A 398 -5.51 0.60 -33.06
C ALA A 398 -6.77 0.12 -33.79
N GLU A 399 -6.75 0.09 -35.12
CA GLU A 399 -7.84 -0.47 -35.89
C GLU A 399 -7.67 -2.00 -36.00
N ALA A 400 -8.73 -2.76 -35.67
CA ALA A 400 -8.71 -4.21 -35.77
C ALA A 400 -8.32 -4.68 -37.19
N GLY A 401 -7.29 -5.52 -37.27
CA GLY A 401 -6.83 -6.14 -38.52
C GLY A 401 -5.94 -5.26 -39.41
N LYS A 402 -5.57 -4.06 -39.00
CA LYS A 402 -4.58 -3.25 -39.70
C LYS A 402 -3.35 -3.05 -38.82
N PRO A 403 -2.13 -3.42 -39.25
CA PRO A 403 -0.91 -3.05 -38.54
C PRO A 403 -0.77 -1.51 -38.61
N SER A 404 -0.92 -0.84 -37.48
CA SER A 404 -0.70 0.61 -37.40
C SER A 404 0.82 0.86 -37.38
N LEU A 405 1.39 1.15 -38.56
CA LEU A 405 2.75 1.68 -38.64
C LEU A 405 2.70 3.17 -38.17
N VAL A 406 2.93 3.40 -36.90
CA VAL A 406 3.28 4.74 -36.40
C VAL A 406 4.72 4.96 -36.85
N LYS A 407 4.93 5.87 -37.80
CA LYS A 407 6.27 6.29 -38.20
C LYS A 407 6.83 7.19 -37.10
N ILE A 408 7.47 6.56 -36.10
CA ILE A 408 8.21 7.28 -35.06
C ILE A 408 9.53 7.68 -35.71
N SER A 409 9.79 8.97 -35.82
CA SER A 409 11.13 9.46 -36.13
C SER A 409 11.97 9.32 -34.86
N THR A 410 12.55 8.15 -34.66
CA THR A 410 13.59 7.96 -33.65
C THR A 410 14.81 8.77 -34.06
N GLN A 411 15.02 9.93 -33.47
CA GLN A 411 16.39 10.37 -33.27
C GLN A 411 16.95 9.48 -32.17
N GLU A 412 17.81 8.57 -32.55
CA GLU A 412 18.55 7.68 -31.65
C GLU A 412 19.17 8.50 -30.52
N ALA A 413 18.61 8.42 -29.32
CA ALA A 413 19.36 8.64 -28.13
C ALA A 413 20.21 7.37 -27.97
N ASN A 414 21.51 7.44 -28.24
CA ASN A 414 22.45 6.35 -27.94
C ASN A 414 22.40 6.10 -26.44
N VAL A 415 21.61 5.12 -26.04
CA VAL A 415 21.70 4.47 -24.75
C VAL A 415 22.74 3.38 -24.92
N GLU A 416 23.99 3.67 -24.64
CA GLU A 416 24.99 2.63 -24.38
C GLU A 416 24.60 1.97 -23.05
N LEU A 417 24.03 0.78 -23.15
CA LEU A 417 23.92 -0.16 -22.05
C LEU A 417 25.34 -0.61 -21.68
N GLY A 418 25.83 -0.12 -20.55
CA GLY A 418 27.04 -0.58 -19.89
C GLY A 418 26.73 -1.25 -18.57
#